data_9411e06b8ff629ae0865942957c022f5
#
_entry.id   9411e06b8ff629ae0865942957c022f5
#
_cell.length_a   1.000
_cell.length_b   1.000
_cell.length_c   1.000
_cell.angle_alpha   90.00
_cell.angle_beta   90.00
_cell.angle_gamma   90.00
#
_symmetry.space_group_name_H-M   'P 1'
#
loop_
_entity.id
_entity.type
_entity.pdbx_description
1 polymer ?
#
loop_
_entity_poly.entity_id
_entity_poly.type
_entity_poly.pdbx_seq_one_letter_code
_entity_poly.pdbx_strand_id
1 'polypeptide(L)'
;MRLLQLPGAWSGFLDEGKGDASCLGPLAGLEKQREKYKSAVDALSDPNRTRLMLVTRAQASSLREANRTHDELSAIGFKRQYLVVNGVLAEADTKEDHLALAVWRREQSALAAMPDALQSLPIDYVSLKSFNLVGLPALRNLLVEGGVVSQEAFVTLPKLQAPDLATLVNSLVGEGHGLIMLMGKGGVGKTTIAAAVAVELASRGYPVHLTTSDPAAHLAETLEGSLDHLTVSRIEPHVETERYRQHVMDTKGKDLDAQGKALLEEDLRSPCTEEIAVFQAFSRIIREAGKKFVVMDTAPTGHTLLLLDATGAYHRETARQLGQSGIKFTTPMMQLQDAKQTKVLIVTLAENTPVLEAAGLQSDLRRANIEPWAWIINNSLAMANPTSALMRQRASNELAQIEAVTTLHAKRWAVVPLQAEEPIGVERLKKLARHSVG
;
A
#
# COMPACT_ATOMS: atom_id res chain seq x y z
N MET A 1 4.95 4.74 12.14
CA MET A 1 5.11 6.18 12.46
C MET A 1 4.00 6.69 13.37
N ARG A 2 2.70 6.68 12.98
CA ARG A 2 1.60 7.19 13.84
C ARG A 2 1.63 6.68 15.29
N LEU A 3 1.88 5.39 15.52
CA LEU A 3 1.96 4.83 16.87
C LEU A 3 3.10 5.41 17.73
N LEU A 4 4.21 5.82 17.11
CA LEU A 4 5.34 6.45 17.80
C LEU A 4 5.11 7.95 18.06
N GLN A 5 4.30 8.60 17.23
CA GLN A 5 3.93 10.02 17.37
C GLN A 5 2.74 10.23 18.32
N LEU A 6 1.83 9.26 18.42
CA LEU A 6 0.63 9.33 19.26
C LEU A 6 0.91 9.76 20.71
N PRO A 7 1.92 9.22 21.43
CA PRO A 7 2.18 9.63 22.81
C PRO A 7 2.58 11.11 22.91
N GLY A 8 3.36 11.63 21.94
CA GLY A 8 3.74 13.05 21.88
C GLY A 8 2.57 13.96 21.56
N ALA A 9 1.76 13.58 20.57
CA ALA A 9 0.56 14.32 20.17
C ALA A 9 -0.49 14.37 21.28
N TRP A 10 -0.69 13.26 22.03
CA TRP A 10 -1.57 13.23 23.18
C TRP A 10 -1.03 14.03 24.38
N SER A 11 0.29 14.02 24.62
CA SER A 11 0.88 14.85 25.66
C SER A 11 0.71 16.32 25.34
N GLY A 12 0.94 16.76 24.10
CA GLY A 12 0.72 18.15 23.65
C GLY A 12 -0.74 18.57 23.80
N PHE A 13 -1.67 17.72 23.35
CA PHE A 13 -3.11 17.98 23.48
C PHE A 13 -3.57 18.11 24.94
N LEU A 14 -3.06 17.25 25.83
CA LEU A 14 -3.37 17.31 27.28
C LEU A 14 -2.73 18.51 27.95
N ASP A 15 -1.58 19.01 27.47
CA ASP A 15 -0.90 20.20 28.00
C ASP A 15 -1.57 21.51 27.54
N GLU A 16 -2.17 21.53 26.34
CA GLU A 16 -2.87 22.69 25.77
C GLU A 16 -4.36 22.76 26.19
N GLY A 17 -4.98 21.60 26.44
CA GLY A 17 -6.42 21.51 26.72
C GLY A 17 -6.74 21.53 28.20
N LYS A 18 -7.13 22.71 28.72
CA LYS A 18 -7.86 22.85 30.01
C LYS A 18 -9.39 22.73 29.83
N GLY A 19 -9.88 22.18 28.74
CA GLY A 19 -11.29 22.06 28.39
C GLY A 19 -11.85 20.64 28.49
N ASP A 20 -13.11 20.51 28.85
CA ASP A 20 -13.88 19.25 28.84
C ASP A 20 -13.98 18.69 27.41
N ALA A 21 -13.09 17.81 27.03
CA ALA A 21 -13.13 17.14 25.73
C ALA A 21 -14.23 16.08 25.72
N SER A 22 -15.37 16.42 25.16
CA SER A 22 -16.59 15.59 25.14
C SER A 22 -16.52 14.32 24.31
N CYS A 23 -15.52 14.19 23.40
CA CYS A 23 -15.38 13.04 22.48
C CYS A 23 -14.66 11.81 23.08
N LEU A 24 -13.98 11.92 24.21
CA LEU A 24 -13.00 10.91 24.66
C LEU A 24 -13.36 10.18 25.96
N GLY A 25 -14.51 10.44 26.55
CA GLY A 25 -14.82 9.89 27.87
C GLY A 25 -13.91 10.46 28.97
N PRO A 26 -13.92 9.90 30.16
CA PRO A 26 -13.22 10.49 31.31
C PRO A 26 -11.70 10.52 31.10
N LEU A 27 -11.13 11.74 30.99
CA LEU A 27 -9.69 12.05 30.87
C LEU A 27 -8.80 11.39 31.94
N ALA A 28 -9.39 11.07 33.10
CA ALA A 28 -8.69 10.41 34.23
C ALA A 28 -8.01 9.07 33.87
N GLY A 29 -8.48 8.37 32.84
CA GLY A 29 -7.85 7.14 32.34
C GLY A 29 -6.59 7.41 31.51
N LEU A 30 -6.56 8.50 30.77
CA LEU A 30 -5.44 8.91 29.91
C LEU A 30 -4.30 9.50 30.74
N GLU A 31 -4.61 10.29 31.78
CA GLU A 31 -3.59 10.84 32.69
C GLU A 31 -2.80 9.73 33.43
N LYS A 32 -3.46 8.66 33.86
CA LYS A 32 -2.78 7.51 34.46
C LYS A 32 -1.82 6.77 33.55
N GLN A 33 -2.03 6.87 32.23
CA GLN A 33 -1.18 6.24 31.23
C GLN A 33 -0.07 7.18 30.72
N ARG A 34 -0.17 8.49 30.96
CA ARG A 34 0.77 9.52 30.50
C ARG A 34 2.22 9.20 30.89
N GLU A 35 2.48 8.84 32.15
CA GLU A 35 3.81 8.48 32.62
C GLU A 35 4.37 7.24 31.90
N LYS A 36 3.51 6.25 31.63
CA LYS A 36 3.91 5.05 30.89
C LYS A 36 4.27 5.39 29.45
N TYR A 37 3.47 6.24 28.78
CA TYR A 37 3.75 6.68 27.41
C TYR A 37 5.04 7.50 27.34
N LYS A 38 5.23 8.44 28.27
CA LYS A 38 6.46 9.22 28.38
C LYS A 38 7.68 8.32 28.58
N SER A 39 7.62 7.41 29.54
CA SER A 39 8.68 6.44 29.81
C SER A 39 8.99 5.54 28.59
N ALA A 40 7.99 5.17 27.80
CA ALA A 40 8.18 4.41 26.55
C ALA A 40 8.88 5.25 25.48
N VAL A 41 8.47 6.51 25.30
CA VAL A 41 9.12 7.44 24.34
C VAL A 41 10.57 7.71 24.77
N ASP A 42 10.81 7.97 26.05
CA ASP A 42 12.16 8.19 26.60
C ASP A 42 13.06 6.96 26.35
N ALA A 43 12.53 5.75 26.60
CA ALA A 43 13.27 4.52 26.35
C ALA A 43 13.57 4.28 24.87
N LEU A 44 12.62 4.60 23.98
CA LEU A 44 12.77 4.46 22.54
C LEU A 44 13.73 5.52 21.96
N SER A 45 13.76 6.72 22.55
CA SER A 45 14.64 7.83 22.12
C SER A 45 16.06 7.72 22.69
N ASP A 46 16.28 6.90 23.74
CA ASP A 46 17.59 6.72 24.35
C ASP A 46 18.52 5.90 23.43
N PRO A 47 19.60 6.49 22.89
CA PRO A 47 20.51 5.83 21.96
C PRO A 47 21.29 4.67 22.58
N ASN A 48 21.34 4.58 23.92
CA ASN A 48 22.00 3.48 24.62
C ASN A 48 21.07 2.26 24.81
N ARG A 49 19.76 2.47 24.76
CA ARG A 49 18.75 1.44 24.96
C ARG A 49 18.11 0.98 23.64
N THR A 50 17.99 1.88 22.66
CA THR A 50 17.29 1.60 21.40
C THR A 50 18.17 1.85 20.20
N ARG A 51 18.17 0.88 19.27
CA ARG A 51 18.75 0.97 17.93
C ARG A 51 17.66 0.74 16.92
N LEU A 52 17.49 1.67 15.98
CA LEU A 52 16.56 1.52 14.88
C LEU A 52 17.27 1.00 13.64
N MET A 53 16.74 -0.06 13.07
CA MET A 53 17.22 -0.59 11.81
C MET A 53 16.21 -0.26 10.71
N LEU A 54 16.57 0.62 9.81
CA LEU A 54 15.81 0.91 8.59
C LEU A 54 16.13 -0.18 7.59
N VAL A 55 15.13 -0.93 7.18
CA VAL A 55 15.30 -1.99 6.19
C VAL A 55 14.70 -1.54 4.87
N THR A 56 15.50 -1.53 3.82
CA THR A 56 15.10 -1.10 2.48
C THR A 56 15.54 -2.11 1.42
N ARG A 57 15.14 -1.88 0.18
CA ARG A 57 15.65 -2.60 -1.00
C ARG A 57 16.46 -1.64 -1.87
N ALA A 58 17.34 -2.18 -2.71
CA ALA A 58 18.12 -1.42 -3.68
C ALA A 58 17.22 -0.94 -4.85
N GLN A 59 16.20 -0.14 -4.55
CA GLN A 59 15.24 0.44 -5.48
C GLN A 59 15.03 1.91 -5.15
N ALA A 60 14.96 2.77 -6.16
CA ALA A 60 14.88 4.22 -5.97
C ALA A 60 13.68 4.65 -5.09
N SER A 61 12.51 4.06 -5.31
CA SER A 61 11.31 4.33 -4.50
C SER A 61 11.49 3.89 -3.03
N SER A 62 12.05 2.71 -2.81
CA SER A 62 12.29 2.18 -1.46
C SER A 62 13.33 2.99 -0.69
N LEU A 63 14.39 3.46 -1.36
CA LEU A 63 15.39 4.33 -0.76
C LEU A 63 14.83 5.70 -0.39
N ARG A 64 13.99 6.30 -1.25
CA ARG A 64 13.29 7.56 -0.92
C ARG A 64 12.35 7.40 0.29
N GLU A 65 11.61 6.30 0.36
CA GLU A 65 10.74 5.98 1.51
C GLU A 65 11.55 5.81 2.80
N ALA A 66 12.69 5.10 2.73
CA ALA A 66 13.59 4.93 3.86
C ALA A 66 14.18 6.28 4.31
N ASN A 67 14.53 7.17 3.36
CA ASN A 67 15.00 8.51 3.67
C ASN A 67 13.94 9.34 4.38
N ARG A 68 12.72 9.36 3.86
CA ARG A 68 11.59 10.04 4.52
C ARG A 68 11.38 9.51 5.94
N THR A 69 11.42 8.19 6.10
CA THR A 69 11.27 7.54 7.41
C THR A 69 12.43 7.92 8.35
N HIS A 70 13.67 8.01 7.84
CA HIS A 70 14.83 8.49 8.57
C HIS A 70 14.60 9.90 9.11
N ASP A 71 14.16 10.83 8.25
CA ASP A 71 13.93 12.23 8.60
C ASP A 71 12.82 12.36 9.66
N GLU A 72 11.70 11.69 9.45
CA GLU A 72 10.56 11.68 10.38
C GLU A 72 10.94 11.11 11.76
N LEU A 73 11.71 10.01 11.79
CA LEU A 73 12.20 9.41 13.05
C LEU A 73 13.22 10.32 13.74
N SER A 74 14.10 10.95 12.98
CA SER A 74 15.09 11.90 13.52
C SER A 74 14.41 13.10 14.15
N ALA A 75 13.35 13.62 13.53
CA ALA A 75 12.56 14.76 14.03
C ALA A 75 11.89 14.47 15.38
N ILE A 76 11.51 13.24 15.66
CA ILE A 76 10.91 12.81 16.94
C ILE A 76 11.93 12.24 17.94
N GLY A 77 13.23 12.41 17.68
CA GLY A 77 14.32 12.13 18.64
C GLY A 77 15.00 10.75 18.50
N PHE A 78 14.64 9.95 17.52
CA PHE A 78 15.29 8.63 17.27
C PHE A 78 16.61 8.81 16.49
N LYS A 79 17.69 9.11 17.20
CA LYS A 79 18.98 9.51 16.59
C LYS A 79 19.87 8.33 16.17
N ARG A 80 19.74 7.14 16.79
CA ARG A 80 20.62 6.01 16.52
C ARG A 80 19.98 5.08 15.51
N GLN A 81 20.23 5.37 14.24
CA GLN A 81 19.67 4.65 13.11
C GLN A 81 20.75 3.90 12.32
N TYR A 82 20.40 2.76 11.77
CA TYR A 82 21.22 1.90 10.91
C TYR A 82 20.42 1.57 9.66
N LEU A 83 21.09 1.42 8.53
CA LEU A 83 20.46 1.04 7.28
C LEU A 83 20.83 -0.41 6.92
N VAL A 84 19.84 -1.20 6.54
CA VAL A 84 20.03 -2.52 5.95
C VAL A 84 19.43 -2.53 4.56
N VAL A 85 20.27 -2.73 3.54
CA VAL A 85 19.80 -2.92 2.16
C VAL A 85 19.62 -4.42 1.92
N ASN A 86 18.37 -4.85 1.86
CA ASN A 86 18.00 -6.26 1.83
C ASN A 86 17.77 -6.77 0.41
N GLY A 87 18.23 -7.97 0.12
CA GLY A 87 17.97 -8.70 -1.12
C GLY A 87 18.73 -8.16 -2.33
N VAL A 88 19.99 -7.78 -2.15
CA VAL A 88 20.86 -7.27 -3.22
C VAL A 88 21.36 -8.42 -4.07
N LEU A 89 21.20 -8.32 -5.40
CA LEU A 89 21.68 -9.31 -6.34
C LEU A 89 23.19 -9.18 -6.52
N ALA A 90 23.92 -10.29 -6.44
CA ALA A 90 25.34 -10.30 -6.70
C ALA A 90 25.63 -10.27 -8.21
N GLU A 91 26.70 -9.57 -8.62
CA GLU A 91 27.12 -9.52 -10.03
C GLU A 91 27.39 -10.93 -10.61
N ALA A 92 27.93 -11.82 -9.79
CA ALA A 92 28.18 -13.20 -10.19
C ALA A 92 26.93 -13.96 -10.66
N ASP A 93 25.76 -13.60 -10.15
CA ASP A 93 24.46 -14.23 -10.47
C ASP A 93 23.82 -13.66 -11.74
N THR A 94 24.47 -12.70 -12.41
CA THR A 94 23.95 -12.06 -13.63
C THR A 94 24.43 -12.70 -14.92
N LYS A 95 25.39 -13.64 -14.82
CA LYS A 95 26.01 -14.27 -15.98
C LYS A 95 24.96 -15.00 -16.83
N GLU A 96 24.98 -14.74 -18.14
CA GLU A 96 24.11 -15.39 -19.13
C GLU A 96 22.59 -15.18 -18.91
N ASP A 97 22.22 -14.19 -18.10
CA ASP A 97 20.82 -13.85 -17.84
C ASP A 97 20.56 -12.35 -18.01
N HIS A 98 19.89 -12.00 -19.10
CA HIS A 98 19.54 -10.60 -19.39
C HIS A 98 18.63 -9.96 -18.33
N LEU A 99 17.71 -10.73 -17.75
CA LEU A 99 16.81 -10.24 -16.70
C LEU A 99 17.60 -9.97 -15.42
N ALA A 100 18.45 -10.93 -14.99
CA ALA A 100 19.29 -10.76 -13.82
C ALA A 100 20.24 -9.56 -13.98
N LEU A 101 20.86 -9.40 -15.15
CA LEU A 101 21.72 -8.27 -15.46
C LEU A 101 20.96 -6.93 -15.41
N ALA A 102 19.74 -6.88 -15.94
CA ALA A 102 18.92 -5.68 -15.89
C ALA A 102 18.52 -5.31 -14.46
N VAL A 103 18.13 -6.30 -13.64
CA VAL A 103 17.83 -6.10 -12.22
C VAL A 103 19.04 -5.58 -11.47
N TRP A 104 20.18 -6.21 -11.63
CA TRP A 104 21.44 -5.79 -11.00
C TRP A 104 21.81 -4.34 -11.36
N ARG A 105 21.76 -3.99 -12.66
CA ARG A 105 22.04 -2.62 -13.11
C ARG A 105 21.11 -1.59 -12.46
N ARG A 106 19.82 -1.90 -12.34
CA ARG A 106 18.87 -1.02 -11.64
C ARG A 106 19.22 -0.87 -10.17
N GLU A 107 19.58 -1.95 -9.50
CA GLU A 107 20.00 -1.91 -8.10
C GLU A 107 21.26 -1.06 -7.92
N GLN A 108 22.28 -1.24 -8.80
CA GLN A 108 23.49 -0.41 -8.75
C GLN A 108 23.20 1.07 -9.00
N SER A 109 22.34 1.38 -9.98
CA SER A 109 21.93 2.76 -10.24
C SER A 109 21.18 3.38 -9.06
N ALA A 110 20.30 2.62 -8.41
CA ALA A 110 19.58 3.10 -7.22
C ALA A 110 20.53 3.32 -6.03
N LEU A 111 21.49 2.42 -5.82
CA LEU A 111 22.49 2.55 -4.76
C LEU A 111 23.44 3.73 -5.02
N ALA A 112 23.84 3.98 -6.27
CA ALA A 112 24.67 5.13 -6.64
C ALA A 112 23.92 6.48 -6.42
N ALA A 113 22.59 6.47 -6.53
CA ALA A 113 21.73 7.63 -6.30
C ALA A 113 21.11 7.65 -4.88
N MET A 114 21.68 6.90 -3.93
CA MET A 114 21.19 6.87 -2.55
C MET A 114 21.25 8.27 -1.93
N PRO A 115 20.20 8.73 -1.22
CA PRO A 115 20.21 10.03 -0.52
C PRO A 115 21.36 10.16 0.49
N ASP A 116 21.99 11.31 0.56
CA ASP A 116 23.17 11.58 1.42
C ASP A 116 22.89 11.30 2.91
N ALA A 117 21.67 11.56 3.38
CA ALA A 117 21.29 11.28 4.75
C ALA A 117 21.37 9.77 5.07
N LEU A 118 20.97 8.91 4.14
CA LEU A 118 21.11 7.46 4.30
C LEU A 118 22.55 6.99 4.15
N GLN A 119 23.33 7.61 3.26
CA GLN A 119 24.76 7.27 3.09
C GLN A 119 25.58 7.55 4.35
N SER A 120 25.15 8.50 5.16
CA SER A 120 25.80 8.85 6.45
C SER A 120 25.59 7.82 7.56
N LEU A 121 24.63 6.91 7.39
CA LEU A 121 24.33 5.85 8.37
C LEU A 121 25.31 4.68 8.23
N PRO A 122 25.52 3.90 9.29
CA PRO A 122 26.11 2.55 9.13
C PRO A 122 25.22 1.69 8.25
N ILE A 123 25.78 1.10 7.18
CA ILE A 123 25.03 0.35 6.17
C ILE A 123 25.51 -1.09 6.14
N ASP A 124 24.57 -2.03 6.19
CA ASP A 124 24.78 -3.44 5.92
C ASP A 124 24.02 -3.88 4.67
N TYR A 125 24.62 -4.78 3.89
CA TYR A 125 24.02 -5.34 2.68
C TYR A 125 23.73 -6.82 2.90
N VAL A 126 22.49 -7.21 2.63
CA VAL A 126 22.08 -8.62 2.69
C VAL A 126 21.84 -9.12 1.27
N SER A 127 22.58 -10.11 0.84
CA SER A 127 22.46 -10.69 -0.50
C SER A 127 21.11 -11.37 -0.72
N LEU A 128 20.62 -11.32 -1.96
CA LEU A 128 19.44 -12.06 -2.36
C LEU A 128 19.69 -13.57 -2.20
N LYS A 129 18.80 -14.25 -1.47
CA LYS A 129 18.92 -15.70 -1.23
C LYS A 129 18.08 -16.47 -2.23
N SER A 130 18.53 -17.67 -2.60
CA SER A 130 17.84 -18.59 -3.51
C SER A 130 16.65 -19.29 -2.85
N PHE A 131 16.54 -19.27 -1.53
CA PHE A 131 15.53 -19.98 -0.74
C PHE A 131 14.58 -19.02 -0.02
N ASN A 132 13.41 -19.53 0.37
CA ASN A 132 12.47 -18.79 1.20
C ASN A 132 12.94 -18.78 2.67
N LEU A 133 12.86 -17.61 3.32
CA LEU A 133 13.27 -17.42 4.72
C LEU A 133 12.19 -17.92 5.70
N VAL A 134 11.83 -19.20 5.60
CA VAL A 134 10.82 -19.84 6.44
C VAL A 134 11.46 -20.90 7.32
N GLY A 135 11.24 -20.77 8.62
CA GLY A 135 11.79 -21.68 9.63
C GLY A 135 13.21 -21.32 10.10
N LEU A 136 13.59 -21.88 11.26
CA LEU A 136 14.85 -21.59 11.91
C LEU A 136 16.10 -21.93 11.06
N PRO A 137 16.15 -23.05 10.31
CA PRO A 137 17.30 -23.35 9.46
C PRO A 137 17.53 -22.27 8.39
N ALA A 138 16.47 -21.81 7.71
CA ALA A 138 16.58 -20.76 6.70
C ALA A 138 17.02 -19.42 7.32
N LEU A 139 16.48 -19.07 8.49
CA LEU A 139 16.87 -17.85 9.20
C LEU A 139 18.34 -17.89 9.65
N ARG A 140 18.87 -19.03 10.08
CA ARG A 140 20.29 -19.17 10.41
C ARG A 140 21.19 -18.94 9.21
N ASN A 141 20.74 -19.33 8.02
CA ASN A 141 21.48 -19.17 6.77
C ASN A 141 21.34 -17.78 6.15
N LEU A 142 20.49 -16.89 6.70
CA LEU A 142 20.30 -15.54 6.18
C LEU A 142 21.60 -14.74 6.15
N LEU A 143 22.37 -14.79 7.24
CA LEU A 143 23.59 -14.01 7.43
C LEU A 143 24.86 -14.76 7.01
N VAL A 144 24.73 -15.96 6.46
CA VAL A 144 25.89 -16.73 5.94
C VAL A 144 26.21 -16.22 4.54
N GLU A 145 27.43 -15.72 4.35
CA GLU A 145 27.94 -15.35 3.04
C GLU A 145 28.15 -16.62 2.18
N GLY A 146 27.79 -16.56 0.90
CA GLY A 146 27.94 -17.70 -0.01
C GLY A 146 26.99 -18.85 0.28
N GLY A 147 25.77 -18.54 0.80
CA GLY A 147 24.73 -19.53 1.08
C GLY A 147 24.59 -20.51 -0.08
N VAL A 148 24.70 -21.81 0.26
CA VAL A 148 24.74 -22.96 -0.61
C VAL A 148 23.68 -22.82 -1.72
N VAL A 149 24.11 -22.38 -2.90
CA VAL A 149 23.45 -22.81 -4.13
C VAL A 149 23.72 -24.32 -4.12
N SER A 150 22.72 -25.10 -3.70
CA SER A 150 22.84 -26.55 -3.80
C SER A 150 23.19 -26.83 -5.25
N GLN A 151 24.21 -27.62 -5.49
CA GLN A 151 24.67 -28.03 -6.82
C GLN A 151 23.59 -28.84 -7.61
N GLU A 152 22.39 -28.99 -7.11
CA GLU A 152 21.23 -29.50 -7.86
C GLU A 152 20.73 -28.44 -8.87
N ALA A 153 21.65 -27.88 -9.61
CA ALA A 153 21.59 -26.59 -10.30
C ALA A 153 20.90 -26.63 -11.67
N PHE A 154 20.20 -27.65 -12.02
CA PHE A 154 19.37 -27.64 -13.24
C PHE A 154 17.91 -27.94 -12.94
N VAL A 155 17.29 -27.09 -12.10
CA VAL A 155 15.82 -27.09 -11.99
C VAL A 155 15.26 -26.70 -13.37
N THR A 156 14.73 -27.68 -14.08
CA THR A 156 13.98 -27.41 -15.31
C THR A 156 12.66 -26.78 -14.87
N LEU A 157 12.52 -25.46 -15.09
CA LEU A 157 11.26 -24.77 -14.83
C LEU A 157 10.24 -25.17 -15.89
N PRO A 158 9.06 -25.68 -15.51
CA PRO A 158 7.96 -25.82 -16.46
C PRO A 158 7.58 -24.43 -16.97
N LYS A 159 7.27 -24.31 -18.26
CA LYS A 159 6.71 -23.05 -18.80
C LYS A 159 5.36 -22.80 -18.14
N LEU A 160 5.31 -21.76 -17.31
CA LEU A 160 4.08 -21.38 -16.61
C LEU A 160 3.05 -20.87 -17.63
N GLN A 161 1.93 -21.55 -17.74
CA GLN A 161 0.77 -21.08 -18.51
C GLN A 161 -0.21 -20.42 -17.55
N ALA A 162 -0.25 -19.10 -17.58
CA ALA A 162 -1.06 -18.30 -16.67
C ALA A 162 -1.75 -17.16 -17.42
N PRO A 163 -2.98 -16.78 -17.03
CA PRO A 163 -3.58 -15.55 -17.52
C PRO A 163 -2.69 -14.36 -17.20
N ASP A 164 -2.52 -13.46 -18.14
CA ASP A 164 -1.77 -12.22 -17.98
C ASP A 164 -2.69 -11.07 -17.49
N LEU A 165 -2.09 -9.92 -17.21
CA LEU A 165 -2.82 -8.73 -16.80
C LEU A 165 -3.78 -8.23 -17.89
N ALA A 166 -3.43 -8.38 -19.18
CA ALA A 166 -4.27 -8.00 -20.30
C ALA A 166 -5.59 -8.76 -20.31
N THR A 167 -5.54 -10.07 -20.08
CA THR A 167 -6.72 -10.93 -19.96
C THR A 167 -7.63 -10.48 -18.83
N LEU A 168 -7.04 -10.11 -17.68
CA LEU A 168 -7.80 -9.61 -16.55
C LEU A 168 -8.44 -8.25 -16.85
N VAL A 169 -7.69 -7.30 -17.44
CA VAL A 169 -8.21 -5.98 -17.82
C VAL A 169 -9.36 -6.10 -18.84
N ASN A 170 -9.27 -7.01 -19.80
CA ASN A 170 -10.37 -7.29 -20.73
C ASN A 170 -11.67 -7.68 -20.00
N SER A 171 -11.55 -8.44 -18.92
CA SER A 171 -12.70 -8.84 -18.11
C SER A 171 -13.22 -7.73 -17.17
N LEU A 172 -12.41 -6.68 -16.92
CA LEU A 172 -12.80 -5.53 -16.07
C LEU A 172 -13.74 -4.57 -16.79
N VAL A 173 -13.68 -4.47 -18.11
CA VAL A 173 -14.36 -3.43 -18.92
C VAL A 173 -15.88 -3.44 -18.71
N GLY A 174 -16.52 -4.60 -18.64
CA GLY A 174 -17.94 -4.77 -18.27
C GLY A 174 -18.89 -3.70 -18.81
N GLU A 175 -19.46 -2.90 -17.91
CA GLU A 175 -20.43 -1.84 -18.23
C GLU A 175 -19.77 -0.50 -18.65
N GLY A 176 -18.45 -0.43 -18.79
CA GLY A 176 -17.73 0.77 -19.21
C GLY A 176 -17.45 1.78 -18.08
N HIS A 177 -17.84 1.46 -16.87
CA HIS A 177 -17.57 2.25 -15.65
C HIS A 177 -17.53 1.34 -14.42
N GLY A 178 -17.05 1.84 -13.30
CA GLY A 178 -17.02 1.10 -12.02
C GLY A 178 -15.84 1.48 -11.16
N LEU A 179 -15.82 0.95 -9.95
CA LEU A 179 -14.74 1.09 -8.99
C LEU A 179 -13.82 -0.14 -9.05
N ILE A 180 -12.54 0.10 -9.26
CA ILE A 180 -11.50 -0.92 -9.23
C ILE A 180 -10.56 -0.57 -8.08
N MET A 181 -10.53 -1.39 -7.05
CA MET A 181 -9.68 -1.17 -5.87
C MET A 181 -8.55 -2.17 -5.84
N LEU A 182 -7.32 -1.68 -5.71
CA LEU A 182 -6.15 -2.52 -5.55
C LEU A 182 -5.77 -2.59 -4.07
N MET A 183 -5.78 -3.78 -3.52
CA MET A 183 -5.51 -4.04 -2.11
C MET A 183 -4.39 -5.06 -1.95
N GLY A 184 -3.69 -5.04 -0.83
CA GLY A 184 -2.59 -5.95 -0.54
C GLY A 184 -1.54 -5.33 0.38
N LYS A 185 -0.53 -6.11 0.73
CA LYS A 185 0.60 -5.69 1.57
C LYS A 185 1.38 -4.52 0.95
N GLY A 186 2.16 -3.80 1.78
CA GLY A 186 3.16 -2.85 1.31
C GLY A 186 4.24 -3.51 0.45
N GLY A 187 4.66 -2.85 -0.63
CA GLY A 187 5.75 -3.32 -1.49
C GLY A 187 5.40 -4.39 -2.53
N VAL A 188 4.14 -4.83 -2.63
CA VAL A 188 3.74 -5.85 -3.65
C VAL A 188 3.50 -5.27 -5.05
N GLY A 189 3.61 -3.94 -5.23
CA GLY A 189 3.45 -3.26 -6.52
C GLY A 189 2.02 -2.83 -6.85
N LYS A 190 1.16 -2.60 -5.85
CA LYS A 190 -0.22 -2.10 -6.03
C LYS A 190 -0.28 -0.86 -6.91
N THR A 191 0.52 0.16 -6.60
CA THR A 191 0.57 1.43 -7.32
C THR A 191 0.89 1.24 -8.80
N THR A 192 1.86 0.40 -9.12
CA THR A 192 2.26 0.08 -10.50
C THR A 192 1.14 -0.62 -11.26
N ILE A 193 0.50 -1.62 -10.63
CA ILE A 193 -0.63 -2.34 -11.24
C ILE A 193 -1.84 -1.41 -11.40
N ALA A 194 -2.13 -0.55 -10.42
CA ALA A 194 -3.21 0.45 -10.53
C ALA A 194 -2.97 1.40 -11.71
N ALA A 195 -1.75 1.92 -11.83
CA ALA A 195 -1.36 2.80 -12.93
C ALA A 195 -1.46 2.07 -14.29
N ALA A 196 -1.00 0.81 -14.39
CA ALA A 196 -1.09 0.03 -15.62
C ALA A 196 -2.54 -0.24 -16.05
N VAL A 197 -3.41 -0.61 -15.10
CA VAL A 197 -4.85 -0.81 -15.36
C VAL A 197 -5.50 0.50 -15.79
N ALA A 198 -5.23 1.61 -15.11
CA ALA A 198 -5.79 2.92 -15.42
C ALA A 198 -5.35 3.42 -16.80
N VAL A 199 -4.07 3.30 -17.11
CA VAL A 199 -3.48 3.68 -18.40
C VAL A 199 -4.08 2.85 -19.53
N GLU A 200 -4.24 1.55 -19.36
CA GLU A 200 -4.85 0.69 -20.37
C GLU A 200 -6.31 1.02 -20.63
N LEU A 201 -7.12 1.24 -19.58
CA LEU A 201 -8.51 1.64 -19.71
C LEU A 201 -8.65 3.01 -20.40
N ALA A 202 -7.84 4.01 -20.00
CA ALA A 202 -7.82 5.32 -20.63
C ALA A 202 -7.38 5.25 -22.11
N SER A 203 -6.38 4.41 -22.43
CA SER A 203 -5.94 4.18 -23.81
C SER A 203 -7.01 3.55 -24.72
N ARG A 204 -8.00 2.89 -24.13
CA ARG A 204 -9.19 2.39 -24.83
C ARG A 204 -10.31 3.42 -24.97
N GLY A 205 -10.09 4.65 -24.51
CA GLY A 205 -11.04 5.76 -24.58
C GLY A 205 -12.05 5.83 -23.44
N TYR A 206 -11.90 5.03 -22.39
CA TYR A 206 -12.76 5.14 -21.21
C TYR A 206 -12.33 6.31 -20.34
N PRO A 207 -13.26 7.09 -19.78
CA PRO A 207 -12.93 8.09 -18.78
C PRO A 207 -12.48 7.39 -17.47
N VAL A 208 -11.26 7.69 -17.02
CA VAL A 208 -10.63 7.04 -15.87
C VAL A 208 -10.18 8.09 -14.86
N HIS A 209 -10.46 7.83 -13.59
CA HIS A 209 -9.92 8.57 -12.46
C HIS A 209 -9.00 7.63 -11.65
N LEU A 210 -7.70 7.81 -11.77
CA LEU A 210 -6.71 7.12 -10.94
C LEU A 210 -6.47 7.92 -9.66
N THR A 211 -6.64 7.30 -8.51
CA THR A 211 -6.42 7.95 -7.22
C THR A 211 -5.70 7.04 -6.24
N THR A 212 -5.09 7.63 -5.22
CA THR A 212 -4.48 6.88 -4.13
C THR A 212 -4.91 7.41 -2.77
N SER A 213 -5.11 6.50 -1.84
CA SER A 213 -5.25 6.77 -0.41
C SER A 213 -3.96 6.48 0.37
N ASP A 214 -2.91 6.01 -0.31
CA ASP A 214 -1.60 5.76 0.30
C ASP A 214 -0.77 7.06 0.30
N PRO A 215 -0.43 7.61 1.48
CA PRO A 215 0.40 8.80 1.56
C PRO A 215 1.83 8.59 1.04
N ALA A 216 2.28 7.36 0.90
CA ALA A 216 3.59 7.01 0.36
C ALA A 216 3.59 6.79 -1.16
N ALA A 217 2.41 6.71 -1.80
CA ALA A 217 2.33 6.45 -3.23
C ALA A 217 2.73 7.67 -4.07
N HIS A 218 3.56 7.43 -5.07
CA HIS A 218 4.06 8.44 -6.01
C HIS A 218 3.47 8.22 -7.42
N LEU A 219 2.13 8.35 -7.55
CA LEU A 219 1.42 8.13 -8.81
C LEU A 219 1.93 8.99 -9.95
N ALA A 220 2.22 10.29 -9.69
CA ALA A 220 2.72 11.20 -10.70
C ALA A 220 4.08 10.76 -11.26
N GLU A 221 4.99 10.28 -10.40
CA GLU A 221 6.29 9.75 -10.80
C GLU A 221 6.13 8.41 -11.57
N THR A 222 5.19 7.56 -11.17
CA THR A 222 4.93 6.30 -11.85
C THR A 222 4.39 6.51 -13.26
N LEU A 223 3.59 7.56 -13.49
CA LEU A 223 2.98 7.85 -14.78
C LEU A 223 3.91 8.58 -15.74
N GLU A 224 4.78 9.45 -15.25
CA GLU A 224 5.70 10.30 -16.06
C GLU A 224 5.06 10.82 -17.34
N GLY A 225 3.99 11.61 -17.22
CA GLY A 225 3.29 12.20 -18.35
C GLY A 225 1.78 12.32 -18.16
N SER A 226 1.11 12.74 -19.23
CA SER A 226 -0.34 12.85 -19.30
C SER A 226 -0.90 11.91 -20.36
N LEU A 227 -2.11 11.46 -20.16
CA LEU A 227 -2.85 10.62 -21.12
C LEU A 227 -4.27 11.13 -21.20
N ASP A 228 -4.81 11.23 -22.41
CA ASP A 228 -6.21 11.58 -22.62
C ASP A 228 -7.12 10.61 -21.90
N HIS A 229 -8.23 11.11 -21.38
CA HIS A 229 -9.21 10.37 -20.58
C HIS A 229 -8.72 9.90 -19.21
N LEU A 230 -7.48 10.22 -18.77
CA LEU A 230 -6.94 9.88 -17.46
C LEU A 230 -6.84 11.12 -16.57
N THR A 231 -7.58 11.14 -15.49
CA THR A 231 -7.43 12.11 -14.40
C THR A 231 -6.72 11.44 -13.24
N VAL A 232 -5.78 12.14 -12.61
CA VAL A 232 -5.01 11.63 -11.46
C VAL A 232 -5.23 12.52 -10.26
N SER A 233 -5.48 11.92 -9.10
CA SER A 233 -5.58 12.63 -7.84
C SER A 233 -4.96 11.85 -6.70
N ARG A 234 -4.91 12.49 -5.53
CA ARG A 234 -4.48 11.88 -4.28
C ARG A 234 -5.39 12.38 -3.16
N ILE A 235 -5.76 11.50 -2.25
CA ILE A 235 -6.42 11.89 -1.01
C ILE A 235 -5.34 12.37 -0.04
N GLU A 236 -5.23 13.68 0.13
CA GLU A 236 -4.29 14.29 1.07
C GLU A 236 -5.01 14.61 2.38
N PRO A 237 -4.70 13.91 3.49
CA PRO A 237 -5.42 14.07 4.75
C PRO A 237 -5.51 15.52 5.22
N HIS A 238 -4.41 16.25 5.15
CA HIS A 238 -4.36 17.65 5.58
C HIS A 238 -5.29 18.56 4.76
N VAL A 239 -5.24 18.44 3.43
CA VAL A 239 -6.08 19.23 2.52
C VAL A 239 -7.57 18.92 2.70
N GLU A 240 -7.90 17.65 2.85
CA GLU A 240 -9.29 17.23 3.05
C GLU A 240 -9.79 17.64 4.45
N THR A 241 -8.92 17.64 5.47
CA THR A 241 -9.25 18.13 6.82
C THR A 241 -9.59 19.63 6.81
N GLU A 242 -8.78 20.45 6.14
CA GLU A 242 -9.06 21.88 6.02
C GLU A 242 -10.35 22.14 5.23
N ARG A 243 -10.58 21.41 4.14
CA ARG A 243 -11.84 21.49 3.39
C ARG A 243 -13.03 21.11 4.24
N TYR A 244 -12.91 20.07 5.06
CA TYR A 244 -13.97 19.64 5.97
C TYR A 244 -14.26 20.67 7.06
N ARG A 245 -13.19 21.21 7.70
CA ARG A 245 -13.31 22.29 8.71
C ARG A 245 -14.03 23.49 8.15
N GLN A 246 -13.60 23.97 6.98
CA GLN A 246 -14.25 25.11 6.33
C GLN A 246 -15.72 24.81 6.04
N HIS A 247 -16.05 23.66 5.48
CA HIS A 247 -17.42 23.27 5.20
C HIS A 247 -18.30 23.23 6.46
N VAL A 248 -17.78 22.70 7.58
CA VAL A 248 -18.52 22.66 8.85
C VAL A 248 -18.72 24.06 9.41
N MET A 249 -17.70 24.93 9.35
CA MET A 249 -17.80 26.31 9.78
C MET A 249 -18.81 27.10 8.93
N ASP A 250 -18.82 26.93 7.62
CA ASP A 250 -19.74 27.60 6.69
C ASP A 250 -21.19 27.12 6.81
N THR A 251 -21.41 25.91 7.31
CA THR A 251 -22.75 25.30 7.47
C THR A 251 -23.24 25.39 8.91
N LYS A 252 -22.62 24.66 9.83
CA LYS A 252 -23.04 24.58 11.23
C LYS A 252 -22.60 25.80 12.06
N GLY A 253 -21.46 26.40 11.70
CA GLY A 253 -20.93 27.60 12.38
C GLY A 253 -21.64 28.88 11.99
N LYS A 254 -22.42 28.89 10.90
CA LYS A 254 -23.04 30.13 10.36
C LYS A 254 -23.95 30.85 11.35
N ASP A 255 -24.73 30.08 12.08
CA ASP A 255 -25.78 30.62 13.00
C ASP A 255 -25.31 30.66 14.47
N LEU A 256 -24.02 30.33 14.74
CA LEU A 256 -23.43 30.36 16.08
C LEU A 256 -22.87 31.75 16.41
N ASP A 257 -22.94 32.12 17.67
CA ASP A 257 -22.24 33.28 18.23
C ASP A 257 -20.73 33.07 18.31
N ALA A 258 -19.96 34.05 18.75
CA ALA A 258 -18.51 33.98 18.81
C ALA A 258 -18.00 32.85 19.72
N GLN A 259 -18.68 32.59 20.83
CA GLN A 259 -18.31 31.53 21.77
C GLN A 259 -18.63 30.16 21.19
N GLY A 260 -19.78 29.98 20.53
CA GLY A 260 -20.14 28.74 19.84
C GLY A 260 -19.21 28.42 18.67
N LYS A 261 -18.76 29.43 17.93
CA LYS A 261 -17.74 29.25 16.86
C LYS A 261 -16.40 28.78 17.43
N ALA A 262 -15.94 29.38 18.53
CA ALA A 262 -14.67 28.99 19.17
C ALA A 262 -14.71 27.53 19.67
N LEU A 263 -15.81 27.09 20.27
CA LEU A 263 -16.01 25.69 20.69
C LEU A 263 -16.04 24.74 19.48
N LEU A 264 -16.72 25.11 18.40
CA LEU A 264 -16.78 24.31 17.18
C LEU A 264 -15.39 24.19 16.52
N GLU A 265 -14.59 25.27 16.48
CA GLU A 265 -13.21 25.24 16.00
C GLU A 265 -12.33 24.34 16.85
N GLU A 266 -12.50 24.33 18.17
CA GLU A 266 -11.78 23.45 19.09
C GLU A 266 -12.12 21.98 18.83
N ASP A 267 -13.40 21.64 18.72
CA ASP A 267 -13.86 20.29 18.37
C ASP A 267 -13.27 19.83 17.01
N LEU A 268 -13.19 20.72 16.04
CA LEU A 268 -12.63 20.44 14.73
C LEU A 268 -11.10 20.26 14.70
N ARG A 269 -10.40 20.56 15.78
CA ARG A 269 -8.94 20.25 15.94
C ARG A 269 -8.71 18.81 16.37
N SER A 270 -9.75 18.09 16.76
CA SER A 270 -9.67 16.67 17.16
C SER A 270 -9.03 15.81 16.05
N PRO A 271 -8.19 14.83 16.39
CA PRO A 271 -7.67 13.84 15.44
C PRO A 271 -8.76 13.08 14.68
N CYS A 272 -9.96 12.91 15.28
CA CYS A 272 -11.12 12.28 14.61
C CYS A 272 -11.59 13.07 13.39
N THR A 273 -11.35 14.38 13.35
CA THR A 273 -11.72 15.25 12.22
C THR A 273 -10.99 14.86 10.94
N GLU A 274 -9.72 14.50 11.05
CA GLU A 274 -8.92 14.00 9.90
C GLU A 274 -9.51 12.71 9.34
N GLU A 275 -9.88 11.78 10.21
CA GLU A 275 -10.47 10.50 9.78
C GLU A 275 -11.82 10.71 9.06
N ILE A 276 -12.66 11.60 9.58
CA ILE A 276 -13.95 11.97 8.97
C ILE A 276 -13.72 12.64 7.61
N ALA A 277 -12.77 13.55 7.51
CA ALA A 277 -12.45 14.27 6.28
C ALA A 277 -11.95 13.33 5.18
N VAL A 278 -11.01 12.44 5.50
CA VAL A 278 -10.49 11.39 4.59
C VAL A 278 -11.63 10.46 4.16
N PHE A 279 -12.50 10.05 5.08
CA PHE A 279 -13.67 9.24 4.77
C PHE A 279 -14.64 9.95 3.82
N GLN A 280 -14.89 11.23 3.99
CA GLN A 280 -15.75 12.00 3.07
C GLN A 280 -15.13 12.13 1.68
N ALA A 281 -13.82 12.36 1.59
CA ALA A 281 -13.08 12.39 0.33
C ALA A 281 -13.18 11.05 -0.40
N PHE A 282 -12.91 9.96 0.31
CA PHE A 282 -13.08 8.60 -0.19
C PHE A 282 -14.49 8.34 -0.72
N SER A 283 -15.52 8.70 0.06
CA SER A 283 -16.94 8.54 -0.31
C SER A 283 -17.33 9.36 -1.54
N ARG A 284 -16.73 10.56 -1.71
CA ARG A 284 -16.96 11.42 -2.88
C ARG A 284 -16.39 10.76 -4.14
N ILE A 285 -15.16 10.23 -4.06
CA ILE A 285 -14.47 9.59 -5.18
C ILE A 285 -15.19 8.30 -5.59
N ILE A 286 -15.62 7.46 -4.66
CA ILE A 286 -16.36 6.23 -4.96
C ILE A 286 -17.62 6.52 -5.79
N ARG A 287 -18.34 7.61 -5.49
CA ARG A 287 -19.57 7.97 -6.25
C ARG A 287 -19.29 8.28 -7.72
N GLU A 288 -18.07 8.69 -8.09
CA GLU A 288 -17.71 8.92 -9.49
C GLU A 288 -17.72 7.63 -10.31
N ALA A 289 -17.58 6.47 -9.66
CA ALA A 289 -17.59 5.16 -10.30
C ALA A 289 -18.91 4.80 -11.00
N GLY A 290 -20.00 5.53 -10.72
CA GLY A 290 -21.24 5.40 -11.46
C GLY A 290 -21.23 6.00 -12.88
N LYS A 291 -20.16 6.72 -13.28
CA LYS A 291 -20.06 7.42 -14.56
C LYS A 291 -18.75 7.20 -15.31
N LYS A 292 -17.72 6.75 -14.63
CA LYS A 292 -16.37 6.51 -15.16
C LYS A 292 -15.70 5.37 -14.42
N PHE A 293 -14.56 4.91 -14.88
CA PHE A 293 -13.73 4.03 -14.07
C PHE A 293 -13.01 4.86 -12.98
N VAL A 294 -13.11 4.41 -11.75
CA VAL A 294 -12.27 4.88 -10.64
C VAL A 294 -11.31 3.76 -10.29
N VAL A 295 -10.03 3.96 -10.53
CA VAL A 295 -8.97 3.03 -10.13
C VAL A 295 -8.33 3.57 -8.86
N MET A 296 -8.48 2.84 -7.78
CA MET A 296 -8.02 3.27 -6.46
C MET A 296 -6.86 2.40 -5.98
N ASP A 297 -5.68 3.00 -5.89
CA ASP A 297 -4.55 2.45 -5.18
C ASP A 297 -4.72 2.69 -3.68
N THR A 298 -4.78 1.62 -2.90
CA THR A 298 -5.05 1.74 -1.47
C THR A 298 -3.79 1.66 -0.64
N ALA A 299 -3.79 2.36 0.50
CA ALA A 299 -2.77 2.18 1.54
C ALA A 299 -2.66 0.70 1.97
N PRO A 300 -1.51 0.26 2.51
CA PRO A 300 -1.36 -1.08 3.04
C PRO A 300 -2.46 -1.44 4.04
N THR A 301 -2.87 -2.69 4.04
CA THR A 301 -4.09 -3.30 4.61
C THR A 301 -4.72 -2.67 5.87
N GLY A 302 -3.91 -2.20 6.83
CA GLY A 302 -4.44 -1.67 8.10
C GLY A 302 -5.27 -0.39 7.97
N HIS A 303 -4.82 0.59 7.18
CA HIS A 303 -5.54 1.85 6.97
C HIS A 303 -6.80 1.67 6.12
N THR A 304 -6.75 0.78 5.13
CA THR A 304 -7.91 0.51 4.28
C THR A 304 -9.03 -0.18 5.06
N LEU A 305 -8.69 -1.10 5.98
CA LEU A 305 -9.67 -1.74 6.86
C LEU A 305 -10.32 -0.72 7.81
N LEU A 306 -9.58 0.26 8.33
CA LEU A 306 -10.16 1.35 9.12
C LEU A 306 -11.15 2.20 8.33
N LEU A 307 -10.85 2.50 7.05
CA LEU A 307 -11.79 3.18 6.17
C LEU A 307 -13.05 2.33 5.90
N LEU A 308 -12.89 1.01 5.76
CA LEU A 308 -14.04 0.10 5.60
C LEU A 308 -14.89 0.02 6.89
N ASP A 309 -14.25 -0.01 8.06
CA ASP A 309 -14.96 0.01 9.35
C ASP A 309 -15.71 1.33 9.57
N ALA A 310 -15.09 2.48 9.26
CA ALA A 310 -15.75 3.78 9.29
C ALA A 310 -16.93 3.84 8.32
N THR A 311 -16.76 3.28 7.11
CA THR A 311 -17.83 3.13 6.11
C THR A 311 -18.99 2.28 6.64
N GLY A 312 -18.69 1.17 7.31
CA GLY A 312 -19.67 0.30 7.92
C GLY A 312 -20.43 0.95 9.09
N ALA A 313 -19.72 1.69 9.94
CA ALA A 313 -20.34 2.44 11.04
C ALA A 313 -21.28 3.55 10.50
N TYR A 314 -20.83 4.32 9.51
CA TYR A 314 -21.66 5.31 8.82
C TYR A 314 -22.89 4.68 8.16
N HIS A 315 -22.73 3.54 7.50
CA HIS A 315 -23.82 2.78 6.90
C HIS A 315 -24.89 2.41 7.93
N ARG A 316 -24.49 1.83 9.08
CA ARG A 316 -25.40 1.43 10.15
C ARG A 316 -26.17 2.62 10.71
N GLU A 317 -25.50 3.73 10.96
CA GLU A 317 -26.14 4.94 11.48
C GLU A 317 -27.11 5.55 10.47
N THR A 318 -26.71 5.66 9.20
CA THR A 318 -27.57 6.17 8.12
C THR A 318 -28.77 5.26 7.89
N ALA A 319 -28.58 3.94 7.90
CA ALA A 319 -29.67 2.98 7.78
C ALA A 319 -30.67 3.09 8.93
N ARG A 320 -30.19 3.36 10.16
CA ARG A 320 -31.05 3.57 11.32
C ARG A 320 -31.86 4.85 11.22
N GLN A 321 -31.26 5.94 10.74
CA GLN A 321 -31.93 7.25 10.65
C GLN A 321 -32.89 7.34 9.46
N LEU A 322 -32.50 6.82 8.29
CA LEU A 322 -33.28 6.94 7.05
C LEU A 322 -34.17 5.74 6.76
N GLY A 323 -33.92 4.59 7.36
CA GLY A 323 -34.72 3.37 7.18
C GLY A 323 -36.19 3.56 7.63
N GLN A 324 -36.46 4.54 8.52
CA GLN A 324 -37.80 4.91 8.97
C GLN A 324 -38.53 5.83 7.98
N SER A 325 -37.83 6.44 7.02
CA SER A 325 -38.41 7.43 6.10
C SER A 325 -38.74 6.88 4.70
N GLY A 326 -38.46 5.61 4.42
CA GLY A 326 -38.74 4.98 3.11
C GLY A 326 -37.93 5.53 1.93
N ILE A 327 -36.94 6.39 2.19
CA ILE A 327 -36.07 7.01 1.16
C ILE A 327 -35.01 6.00 0.73
N LYS A 328 -34.91 5.70 -0.57
CA LYS A 328 -33.80 4.93 -1.13
C LYS A 328 -32.51 5.75 -1.05
N PHE A 329 -31.52 5.25 -0.31
CA PHE A 329 -30.20 5.85 -0.20
C PHE A 329 -29.12 4.81 -0.51
N THR A 330 -28.01 5.26 -1.08
CA THR A 330 -26.85 4.42 -1.34
C THR A 330 -25.69 4.92 -0.49
N THR A 331 -25.22 4.09 0.40
CA THR A 331 -24.03 4.40 1.20
C THR A 331 -22.76 3.94 0.49
N PRO A 332 -21.58 4.49 0.81
CA PRO A 332 -20.31 3.99 0.30
C PRO A 332 -20.12 2.49 0.54
N MET A 333 -20.57 1.97 1.68
CA MET A 333 -20.48 0.54 1.99
C MET A 333 -21.33 -0.32 1.04
N MET A 334 -22.56 0.11 0.73
CA MET A 334 -23.40 -0.59 -0.25
C MET A 334 -22.75 -0.62 -1.63
N GLN A 335 -22.08 0.45 -2.02
CA GLN A 335 -21.38 0.52 -3.29
C GLN A 335 -20.15 -0.39 -3.31
N LEU A 336 -19.41 -0.50 -2.21
CA LEU A 336 -18.28 -1.42 -2.06
C LEU A 336 -18.71 -2.90 -2.09
N GLN A 337 -19.90 -3.21 -1.56
CA GLN A 337 -20.48 -4.55 -1.55
C GLN A 337 -21.14 -4.95 -2.88
N ASP A 338 -21.41 -3.99 -3.77
CA ASP A 338 -22.00 -4.25 -5.08
C ASP A 338 -20.94 -4.81 -6.05
N ALA A 339 -20.92 -6.11 -6.25
CA ALA A 339 -19.98 -6.80 -7.13
C ALA A 339 -20.09 -6.38 -8.62
N LYS A 340 -21.19 -5.73 -9.04
CA LYS A 340 -21.32 -5.19 -10.40
C LYS A 340 -20.52 -3.90 -10.54
N GLN A 341 -20.59 -3.02 -9.55
CA GLN A 341 -19.94 -1.71 -9.57
C GLN A 341 -18.51 -1.74 -9.02
N THR A 342 -18.22 -2.60 -8.04
CA THR A 342 -16.92 -2.64 -7.38
C THR A 342 -16.20 -3.95 -7.63
N LYS A 343 -14.97 -3.85 -8.09
CA LYS A 343 -14.06 -4.97 -8.32
C LYS A 343 -12.80 -4.78 -7.48
N VAL A 344 -12.66 -5.59 -6.42
CA VAL A 344 -11.49 -5.60 -5.56
C VAL A 344 -10.46 -6.57 -6.13
N LEU A 345 -9.27 -6.06 -6.42
CA LEU A 345 -8.12 -6.82 -6.90
C LEU A 345 -7.11 -6.95 -5.76
N ILE A 346 -6.84 -8.18 -5.35
CA ILE A 346 -5.81 -8.45 -4.34
C ILE A 346 -4.47 -8.65 -5.05
N VAL A 347 -3.50 -7.79 -4.76
CA VAL A 347 -2.14 -7.87 -5.31
C VAL A 347 -1.22 -8.53 -4.29
N THR A 348 -0.46 -9.52 -4.74
CA THR A 348 0.51 -10.25 -3.92
C THR A 348 1.78 -10.56 -4.72
N LEU A 349 2.83 -11.02 -4.03
CA LEU A 349 3.99 -11.69 -4.62
C LEU A 349 3.83 -13.19 -4.44
N ALA A 350 4.48 -14.00 -5.29
CA ALA A 350 4.50 -15.46 -5.15
C ALA A 350 5.46 -15.91 -4.02
N GLU A 351 5.31 -15.33 -2.85
CA GLU A 351 6.09 -15.62 -1.65
C GLU A 351 5.15 -15.99 -0.48
N ASN A 352 5.61 -16.83 0.43
CA ASN A 352 4.78 -17.36 1.52
C ASN A 352 4.09 -16.27 2.35
N THR A 353 4.85 -15.31 2.88
CA THR A 353 4.28 -14.24 3.73
C THR A 353 3.30 -13.33 3.01
N PRO A 354 3.61 -12.78 1.80
CA PRO A 354 2.64 -12.00 1.02
C PRO A 354 1.36 -12.75 0.70
N VAL A 355 1.43 -14.04 0.37
CA VAL A 355 0.24 -14.86 0.07
C VAL A 355 -0.61 -15.08 1.31
N LEU A 356 0.00 -15.39 2.47
CA LEU A 356 -0.73 -15.56 3.74
C LEU A 356 -1.41 -14.24 4.19
N GLU A 357 -0.72 -13.11 4.06
CA GLU A 357 -1.31 -11.81 4.40
C GLU A 357 -2.45 -11.43 3.44
N ALA A 358 -2.30 -11.73 2.16
CA ALA A 358 -3.36 -11.52 1.17
C ALA A 358 -4.58 -12.43 1.44
N ALA A 359 -4.37 -13.66 1.88
CA ALA A 359 -5.45 -14.57 2.30
C ALA A 359 -6.16 -14.05 3.57
N GLY A 360 -5.41 -13.50 4.52
CA GLY A 360 -5.96 -12.80 5.69
C GLY A 360 -6.85 -11.62 5.27
N LEU A 361 -6.34 -10.76 4.39
CA LEU A 361 -7.09 -9.63 3.83
C LEU A 361 -8.38 -10.08 3.12
N GLN A 362 -8.32 -11.16 2.32
CA GLN A 362 -9.51 -11.73 1.69
C GLN A 362 -10.56 -12.15 2.73
N SER A 363 -10.12 -12.75 3.84
CA SER A 363 -11.02 -13.17 4.92
C SER A 363 -11.68 -11.96 5.60
N ASP A 364 -10.93 -10.87 5.78
CA ASP A 364 -11.45 -9.62 6.35
C ASP A 364 -12.46 -8.94 5.42
N LEU A 365 -12.18 -8.88 4.12
CA LEU A 365 -13.11 -8.37 3.11
C LEU A 365 -14.40 -9.19 3.08
N ARG A 366 -14.31 -10.51 3.12
CA ARG A 366 -15.49 -11.40 3.17
C ARG A 366 -16.33 -11.19 4.42
N ARG A 367 -15.72 -10.91 5.57
CA ARG A 367 -16.45 -10.53 6.79
C ARG A 367 -17.23 -9.21 6.63
N ALA A 368 -16.73 -8.31 5.79
CA ALA A 368 -17.42 -7.08 5.41
C ALA A 368 -18.42 -7.27 4.24
N ASN A 369 -18.71 -8.51 3.82
CA ASN A 369 -19.51 -8.85 2.64
C ASN A 369 -18.97 -8.28 1.32
N ILE A 370 -17.65 -8.15 1.21
CA ILE A 370 -16.94 -7.75 -0.01
C ILE A 370 -16.18 -8.98 -0.53
N GLU A 371 -16.64 -9.55 -1.64
CA GLU A 371 -15.92 -10.67 -2.27
C GLU A 371 -14.85 -10.12 -3.21
N PRO A 372 -13.56 -10.44 -3.00
CA PRO A 372 -12.50 -10.07 -3.95
C PRO A 372 -12.79 -10.64 -5.34
N TRP A 373 -12.67 -9.77 -6.34
CA TRP A 373 -13.01 -10.13 -7.71
C TRP A 373 -11.91 -10.96 -8.39
N ALA A 374 -10.63 -10.61 -8.14
CA ALA A 374 -9.48 -11.34 -8.66
C ALA A 374 -8.23 -11.17 -7.78
N TRP A 375 -7.25 -12.05 -8.01
CA TRP A 375 -5.90 -11.92 -7.47
C TRP A 375 -4.90 -11.63 -8.58
N ILE A 376 -3.89 -10.81 -8.29
CA ILE A 376 -2.77 -10.49 -9.17
C ILE A 376 -1.48 -10.89 -8.47
N ILE A 377 -0.80 -11.88 -9.03
CA ILE A 377 0.52 -12.31 -8.57
C ILE A 377 1.54 -11.51 -9.36
N ASN A 378 2.17 -10.53 -8.73
CA ASN A 378 3.05 -9.57 -9.37
C ASN A 378 4.52 -9.97 -9.25
N ASN A 379 5.36 -9.46 -10.17
CA ASN A 379 6.81 -9.66 -10.20
C ASN A 379 7.26 -11.14 -10.19
N SER A 380 6.50 -12.01 -10.86
CA SER A 380 6.81 -13.44 -10.89
C SER A 380 8.05 -13.75 -11.74
N LEU A 381 9.04 -14.39 -11.14
CA LEU A 381 10.20 -14.96 -11.81
C LEU A 381 9.82 -16.20 -12.61
N ALA A 382 8.88 -17.02 -12.10
CA ALA A 382 8.42 -18.20 -12.81
C ALA A 382 7.77 -17.84 -14.16
N MET A 383 7.04 -16.73 -14.22
CA MET A 383 6.46 -16.20 -15.47
C MET A 383 7.51 -15.52 -16.37
N ALA A 384 8.53 -14.91 -15.78
CA ALA A 384 9.64 -14.26 -16.50
C ALA A 384 10.66 -15.25 -17.09
N ASN A 385 10.67 -16.50 -16.62
CA ASN A 385 11.51 -17.60 -17.09
C ASN A 385 13.03 -17.26 -17.15
N PRO A 386 13.67 -16.91 -16.03
CA PRO A 386 15.08 -16.53 -15.99
C PRO A 386 16.00 -17.69 -16.31
N THR A 387 17.27 -17.39 -16.66
CA THR A 387 18.31 -18.39 -16.98
C THR A 387 19.34 -18.53 -15.88
N SER A 388 19.55 -17.52 -15.00
CA SER A 388 20.50 -17.63 -13.90
C SER A 388 20.07 -18.65 -12.84
N ALA A 389 21.00 -19.39 -12.27
CA ALA A 389 20.73 -20.46 -11.30
C ALA A 389 19.96 -19.95 -10.07
N LEU A 390 20.36 -18.80 -9.51
CA LEU A 390 19.72 -18.19 -8.36
C LEU A 390 18.27 -17.81 -8.66
N MET A 391 18.02 -17.12 -9.79
CA MET A 391 16.65 -16.71 -10.15
C MET A 391 15.76 -17.90 -10.53
N ARG A 392 16.31 -18.93 -11.17
CA ARG A 392 15.57 -20.19 -11.45
C ARG A 392 15.15 -20.91 -10.18
N GLN A 393 16.05 -21.00 -9.20
CA GLN A 393 15.69 -21.59 -7.91
C GLN A 393 14.58 -20.80 -7.22
N ARG A 394 14.64 -19.46 -7.25
CA ARG A 394 13.54 -18.62 -6.73
C ARG A 394 12.26 -18.82 -7.52
N ALA A 395 12.32 -18.86 -8.85
CA ALA A 395 11.18 -19.14 -9.71
C ALA A 395 10.52 -20.49 -9.40
N SER A 396 11.33 -21.52 -9.12
CA SER A 396 10.83 -22.83 -8.67
C SER A 396 10.06 -22.73 -7.34
N ASN A 397 10.55 -21.92 -6.40
CA ASN A 397 9.89 -21.73 -5.11
C ASN A 397 8.55 -20.97 -5.24
N GLU A 398 8.38 -20.16 -6.31
CA GLU A 398 7.11 -19.45 -6.58
C GLU A 398 5.99 -20.40 -6.97
N LEU A 399 6.29 -21.51 -7.66
CA LEU A 399 5.27 -22.40 -8.23
C LEU A 399 4.28 -22.90 -7.20
N ALA A 400 4.74 -23.30 -6.02
CA ALA A 400 3.87 -23.75 -4.93
C ALA A 400 2.95 -22.63 -4.42
N GLN A 401 3.41 -21.38 -4.40
CA GLN A 401 2.62 -20.24 -3.97
C GLN A 401 1.60 -19.83 -5.04
N ILE A 402 1.98 -19.89 -6.31
CA ILE A 402 1.07 -19.66 -7.44
C ILE A 402 -0.04 -20.69 -7.43
N GLU A 403 0.31 -21.98 -7.24
CA GLU A 403 -0.66 -23.06 -7.13
C GLU A 403 -1.62 -22.86 -5.94
N ALA A 404 -1.09 -22.49 -4.76
CA ALA A 404 -1.93 -22.19 -3.60
C ALA A 404 -2.92 -21.05 -3.87
N VAL A 405 -2.49 -19.96 -4.52
CA VAL A 405 -3.39 -18.85 -4.89
C VAL A 405 -4.48 -19.33 -5.82
N THR A 406 -4.12 -20.06 -6.87
CA THR A 406 -5.07 -20.45 -7.94
C THR A 406 -6.05 -21.55 -7.53
N THR A 407 -5.64 -22.41 -6.60
CA THR A 407 -6.49 -23.54 -6.14
C THR A 407 -7.32 -23.21 -4.90
N LEU A 408 -6.76 -22.43 -3.96
CA LEU A 408 -7.37 -22.20 -2.65
C LEU A 408 -8.05 -20.83 -2.50
N HIS A 409 -7.56 -19.81 -3.20
CA HIS A 409 -7.96 -18.44 -2.89
C HIS A 409 -8.69 -17.74 -4.04
N ALA A 410 -8.22 -17.87 -5.27
CA ALA A 410 -8.66 -17.04 -6.39
C ALA A 410 -9.61 -17.79 -7.34
N LYS A 411 -10.77 -17.17 -7.62
CA LYS A 411 -11.65 -17.60 -8.72
C LYS A 411 -11.19 -17.03 -10.06
N ARG A 412 -10.57 -15.86 -10.04
CA ARG A 412 -9.92 -15.20 -11.17
C ARG A 412 -8.56 -14.74 -10.73
N TRP A 413 -7.58 -14.85 -11.58
CA TRP A 413 -6.21 -14.49 -11.25
C TRP A 413 -5.43 -14.12 -12.51
N ALA A 414 -4.35 -13.39 -12.31
CA ALA A 414 -3.36 -13.09 -13.34
C ALA A 414 -1.96 -13.14 -12.74
N VAL A 415 -0.98 -13.50 -13.56
CA VAL A 415 0.43 -13.47 -13.18
C VAL A 415 1.14 -12.42 -14.03
N VAL A 416 1.83 -11.50 -13.37
CA VAL A 416 2.61 -10.45 -14.00
C VAL A 416 4.08 -10.80 -13.86
N PRO A 417 4.83 -10.98 -14.96
CA PRO A 417 6.25 -11.32 -14.90
C PRO A 417 7.07 -10.17 -14.33
N LEU A 418 8.17 -10.50 -13.67
CA LEU A 418 9.19 -9.51 -13.31
C LEU A 418 9.71 -8.84 -14.58
N GLN A 419 9.70 -7.51 -14.59
CA GLN A 419 10.15 -6.73 -15.74
C GLN A 419 11.65 -6.41 -15.66
N ALA A 420 12.33 -6.46 -16.79
CA ALA A 420 13.73 -6.02 -16.91
C ALA A 420 13.88 -4.52 -16.63
N GLU A 421 12.94 -3.72 -17.10
CA GLU A 421 12.86 -2.27 -16.85
C GLU A 421 11.74 -1.97 -15.85
N GLU A 422 11.92 -0.95 -15.01
CA GLU A 422 10.84 -0.48 -14.16
C GLU A 422 9.68 0.04 -15.02
N PRO A 423 8.43 -0.38 -14.76
CA PRO A 423 7.27 0.06 -15.51
C PRO A 423 6.86 1.48 -15.08
N ILE A 424 7.71 2.46 -15.40
CA ILE A 424 7.50 3.89 -15.18
C ILE A 424 7.24 4.55 -16.54
N GLY A 425 6.27 5.46 -16.57
CA GLY A 425 5.82 6.15 -17.79
C GLY A 425 4.72 5.40 -18.53
N VAL A 426 3.88 6.17 -19.24
CA VAL A 426 2.66 5.69 -19.89
C VAL A 426 2.92 4.51 -20.82
N GLU A 427 3.99 4.54 -21.64
CA GLU A 427 4.25 3.48 -22.62
C GLU A 427 4.67 2.15 -21.98
N ARG A 428 5.48 2.18 -20.89
CA ARG A 428 5.86 0.96 -20.17
C ARG A 428 4.70 0.37 -19.39
N LEU A 429 3.84 1.23 -18.82
CA LEU A 429 2.62 0.81 -18.14
C LEU A 429 1.62 0.17 -19.11
N LYS A 430 1.46 0.73 -20.33
CA LYS A 430 0.69 0.09 -21.40
C LYS A 430 1.24 -1.28 -21.77
N LYS A 431 2.57 -1.36 -21.94
CA LYS A 431 3.24 -2.63 -22.24
C LYS A 431 2.97 -3.67 -21.15
N LEU A 432 3.04 -3.27 -19.89
CA LEU A 432 2.74 -4.16 -18.76
C LEU A 432 1.30 -4.69 -18.79
N ALA A 433 0.34 -3.83 -19.17
CA ALA A 433 -1.08 -4.18 -19.21
C ALA A 433 -1.51 -4.92 -20.48
N ARG A 434 -0.69 -4.89 -21.57
CA ARG A 434 -1.00 -5.49 -22.88
C ARG A 434 -0.16 -6.72 -23.19
N HIS A 435 0.85 -7.02 -22.39
CA HIS A 435 1.80 -8.07 -22.73
C HIS A 435 1.17 -9.43 -22.52
N SER A 436 0.68 -10.02 -23.61
CA SER A 436 0.62 -11.48 -23.73
C SER A 436 2.06 -11.96 -23.97
N VAL A 437 2.55 -12.84 -23.11
CA VAL A 437 3.82 -13.53 -23.32
C VAL A 437 3.70 -14.32 -24.61
N GLY A 438 4.31 -13.80 -25.68
CA GLY A 438 4.45 -14.52 -26.93
C GLY A 438 5.42 -15.69 -26.79
#